data_4014c183aae8f494f7fe3732860ff555
#
_entry.id   4014c183aae8f494f7fe3732860ff555
#
_cell.length_a   1.000
_cell.length_b   1.000
_cell.length_c   1.000
_cell.angle_alpha   90.00
_cell.angle_beta   90.00
_cell.angle_gamma   90.00
#
_symmetry.space_group_name_H-M   'P 1'
#
loop_
_entity.id
_entity.type
_entity.pdbx_description
1 polymer ?
#
loop_
_entity_poly.entity_id
_entity_poly.type
_entity_poly.pdbx_seq_one_letter_code
_entity_poly.pdbx_strand_id
1 'polypeptide(L)'
;PLNWPFWAGILAAIAEQKGAKVGILDLNAIRTRFSTKQVPTKVIIDEISAEDWDIVGIGGLTTTYGRIKQLAPIIRKCAPNAIFIGGGGWSSYNPDEILQLIPELDLICIGEGEDTFAEFYDEVSKGTKDFEKVNGLCLREGSSFKFTGPRALISDLNQVPYPAYHLFETDIYFKYSSVPWSLESFNSKRRASVVWERGCPRGCTFCSHNGMSRIDLQNIYGEGDRREGEKLVRVSDKENDTFQMPARWPTAEYAIDNVKLLRDKFNVDFITIVDENMTSNKKWTDEFCKMYRDEGLSETVKWGTLGDAPSVAVKPELVQTMVDAGCTYISFGFESASDKVLNTDIQKGQTRAHLQKTLDTIKASTLKPITTFMIGNAHENIDDLMETLDFWIQNGAEIDPFIC
;
A
#
# COMPACT_ATOMS: atom_id res chain seq x y z
N PRO A 1 -7.07 -10.16 -9.74
CA PRO A 1 -7.77 -8.98 -9.21
C PRO A 1 -7.08 -7.71 -9.65
N LEU A 2 -7.86 -6.66 -9.90
CA LEU A 2 -7.36 -5.33 -10.18
C LEU A 2 -7.36 -4.53 -8.89
N ASN A 3 -6.18 -4.10 -8.46
CA ASN A 3 -6.07 -3.13 -7.36
C ASN A 3 -5.93 -1.74 -7.95
N TRP A 4 -6.60 -0.77 -7.32
CA TRP A 4 -6.47 0.62 -7.66
C TRP A 4 -5.02 1.07 -7.55
N PRO A 5 -4.49 1.81 -8.50
CA PRO A 5 -3.21 2.50 -8.32
C PRO A 5 -3.43 3.75 -7.47
N PHE A 6 -3.66 3.57 -6.15
CA PHE A 6 -3.97 4.65 -5.20
C PHE A 6 -3.01 5.83 -5.30
N TRP A 7 -1.70 5.54 -5.38
CA TRP A 7 -0.65 6.52 -5.50
C TRP A 7 -0.86 7.43 -6.72
N ALA A 8 -1.21 6.87 -7.89
CA ALA A 8 -1.44 7.66 -9.09
C ALA A 8 -2.69 8.54 -8.95
N GLY A 9 -3.75 8.00 -8.35
CA GLY A 9 -4.98 8.76 -8.08
C GLY A 9 -4.78 9.89 -7.09
N ILE A 10 -3.98 9.68 -6.04
CA ILE A 10 -3.66 10.71 -5.04
C ILE A 10 -2.79 11.81 -5.64
N LEU A 11 -1.71 11.45 -6.35
CA LEU A 11 -0.85 12.44 -7.01
C LEU A 11 -1.60 13.22 -8.09
N ALA A 12 -2.51 12.55 -8.82
CA ALA A 12 -3.40 13.21 -9.77
C ALA A 12 -4.32 14.23 -9.09
N ALA A 13 -4.92 13.89 -7.95
CA ALA A 13 -5.75 14.80 -7.18
C ALA A 13 -4.95 16.02 -6.68
N ILE A 14 -3.71 15.81 -6.22
CA ILE A 14 -2.80 16.89 -5.82
C ILE A 14 -2.49 17.82 -7.03
N ALA A 15 -2.19 17.24 -8.18
CA ALA A 15 -1.92 18.01 -9.40
C ALA A 15 -3.14 18.84 -9.83
N GLU A 16 -4.35 18.27 -9.82
CA GLU A 16 -5.59 19.00 -10.13
C GLU A 16 -5.86 20.13 -9.15
N GLN A 17 -5.64 19.91 -7.84
CA GLN A 17 -5.77 20.96 -6.82
C GLN A 17 -4.82 22.16 -7.08
N LYS A 18 -3.69 21.90 -7.72
CA LYS A 18 -2.71 22.92 -8.14
C LYS A 18 -3.01 23.51 -9.54
N GLY A 19 -4.10 23.10 -10.18
CA GLY A 19 -4.54 23.62 -11.48
C GLY A 19 -3.93 22.92 -12.69
N ALA A 20 -3.30 21.74 -12.53
CA ALA A 20 -2.78 20.96 -13.65
C ALA A 20 -3.89 20.32 -14.47
N LYS A 21 -3.68 20.21 -15.80
CA LYS A 21 -4.40 19.26 -16.63
C LYS A 21 -3.76 17.88 -16.46
N VAL A 22 -4.51 16.91 -15.97
CA VAL A 22 -3.99 15.58 -15.63
C VAL A 22 -4.56 14.51 -16.58
N GLY A 23 -3.71 13.59 -17.04
CA GLY A 23 -4.09 12.39 -17.73
C GLY A 23 -3.53 11.15 -17.02
N ILE A 24 -4.28 10.06 -17.02
CA ILE A 24 -3.83 8.77 -16.48
C ILE A 24 -3.88 7.72 -17.57
N LEU A 25 -2.72 7.13 -17.89
CA LEU A 25 -2.62 5.97 -18.76
C LEU A 25 -2.60 4.69 -17.91
N ASP A 26 -3.77 4.10 -17.75
CA ASP A 26 -3.96 2.92 -16.93
C ASP A 26 -3.79 1.63 -17.76
N LEU A 27 -2.59 1.08 -17.75
CA LEU A 27 -2.26 -0.14 -18.48
C LEU A 27 -3.00 -1.38 -17.96
N ASN A 28 -3.40 -1.41 -16.67
CA ASN A 28 -4.14 -2.53 -16.10
C ASN A 28 -5.60 -2.53 -16.57
N ALA A 29 -6.25 -1.37 -16.59
CA ALA A 29 -7.61 -1.22 -17.12
C ALA A 29 -7.66 -1.57 -18.61
N ILE A 30 -6.74 -1.03 -19.43
CA ILE A 30 -6.62 -1.32 -20.84
C ILE A 30 -6.42 -2.83 -21.09
N ARG A 31 -5.49 -3.45 -20.37
CA ARG A 31 -5.24 -4.90 -20.47
C ARG A 31 -6.48 -5.72 -20.14
N THR A 32 -7.23 -5.33 -19.13
CA THR A 32 -8.45 -6.03 -18.70
C THR A 32 -9.56 -5.86 -19.71
N ARG A 33 -9.78 -4.64 -20.20
CA ARG A 33 -10.79 -4.34 -21.24
C ARG A 33 -10.59 -5.16 -22.51
N PHE A 34 -9.36 -5.29 -22.98
CA PHE A 34 -9.04 -6.02 -24.20
C PHE A 34 -8.70 -7.51 -23.96
N SER A 35 -8.79 -8.01 -22.72
CA SER A 35 -8.44 -9.40 -22.37
C SER A 35 -7.06 -9.83 -22.88
N THR A 36 -6.09 -8.92 -22.90
CA THR A 36 -4.75 -9.15 -23.45
C THR A 36 -3.71 -9.29 -22.34
N LYS A 37 -2.65 -10.06 -22.62
CA LYS A 37 -1.51 -10.20 -21.67
C LYS A 37 -0.67 -8.91 -21.59
N GLN A 38 -0.60 -8.15 -22.68
CA GLN A 38 0.15 -6.91 -22.76
C GLN A 38 -0.63 -5.86 -23.56
N VAL A 39 -0.56 -4.61 -23.13
CA VAL A 39 -1.10 -3.48 -23.89
C VAL A 39 -0.24 -3.28 -25.15
N PRO A 40 -0.86 -3.17 -26.34
CA PRO A 40 -0.13 -2.89 -27.56
C PRO A 40 0.63 -1.58 -27.47
N THR A 41 1.88 -1.59 -27.90
CA THR A 41 2.76 -0.40 -27.86
C THR A 41 2.15 0.81 -28.60
N LYS A 42 1.38 0.55 -29.67
CA LYS A 42 0.70 1.61 -30.40
C LYS A 42 -0.27 2.40 -29.52
N VAL A 43 -1.05 1.72 -28.69
CA VAL A 43 -2.00 2.40 -27.76
C VAL A 43 -1.24 3.33 -26.82
N ILE A 44 -0.10 2.88 -26.30
CA ILE A 44 0.74 3.69 -25.40
C ILE A 44 1.29 4.92 -26.10
N ILE A 45 1.77 4.74 -27.34
CA ILE A 45 2.27 5.85 -28.18
C ILE A 45 1.14 6.86 -28.46
N ASP A 46 0.00 6.38 -28.91
CA ASP A 46 -1.14 7.24 -29.29
C ASP A 46 -1.60 8.08 -28.09
N GLU A 47 -1.73 7.46 -26.90
CA GLU A 47 -2.17 8.16 -25.67
C GLU A 47 -1.15 9.19 -25.18
N ILE A 48 0.14 8.85 -25.13
CA ILE A 48 1.16 9.78 -24.64
C ILE A 48 1.40 10.91 -25.63
N SER A 49 1.35 10.63 -26.94
CA SER A 49 1.57 11.65 -27.99
C SER A 49 0.36 12.53 -28.25
N ALA A 50 -0.77 12.27 -27.58
CA ALA A 50 -1.99 13.09 -27.76
C ALA A 50 -1.86 14.51 -27.21
N GLU A 51 -0.94 14.76 -26.31
CA GLU A 51 -0.72 16.06 -25.65
C GLU A 51 0.78 16.35 -25.49
N ASP A 52 1.11 17.63 -25.37
CA ASP A 52 2.45 18.07 -24.94
C ASP A 52 2.50 18.09 -23.42
N TRP A 53 3.11 17.07 -22.82
CA TRP A 53 3.22 16.94 -21.38
C TRP A 53 4.43 17.68 -20.82
N ASP A 54 4.25 18.46 -19.75
CA ASP A 54 5.34 19.06 -18.97
C ASP A 54 5.99 18.03 -18.03
N ILE A 55 5.18 17.11 -17.49
CA ILE A 55 5.59 16.07 -16.55
C ILE A 55 4.99 14.74 -16.99
N VAL A 56 5.80 13.68 -16.98
CA VAL A 56 5.34 12.30 -17.10
C VAL A 56 5.80 11.53 -15.87
N GLY A 57 4.87 10.99 -15.11
CA GLY A 57 5.14 10.13 -13.95
C GLY A 57 4.98 8.65 -14.26
N ILE A 58 5.88 7.82 -13.75
CA ILE A 58 5.75 6.36 -13.79
C ILE A 58 6.01 5.75 -12.43
N GLY A 59 5.16 4.80 -12.04
CA GLY A 59 5.30 4.13 -10.76
C GLY A 59 4.79 2.69 -10.79
N GLY A 60 5.09 1.98 -9.72
CA GLY A 60 4.69 0.59 -9.58
C GLY A 60 5.36 -0.13 -8.42
N LEU A 61 5.26 -1.44 -8.44
CA LEU A 61 5.93 -2.34 -7.51
C LEU A 61 7.21 -2.91 -8.16
N THR A 62 8.11 -3.48 -7.37
CA THR A 62 9.34 -4.13 -7.85
C THR A 62 9.06 -5.17 -8.95
N THR A 63 7.95 -5.89 -8.88
CA THR A 63 7.51 -6.84 -9.90
C THR A 63 7.20 -6.20 -11.27
N THR A 64 7.01 -4.89 -11.33
CA THR A 64 6.73 -4.15 -12.58
C THR A 64 7.99 -3.54 -13.22
N TYR A 65 9.17 -3.64 -12.57
CA TYR A 65 10.43 -3.06 -13.04
C TYR A 65 10.75 -3.37 -14.49
N GLY A 66 10.69 -4.65 -14.87
CA GLY A 66 11.00 -5.08 -16.25
C GLY A 66 10.07 -4.42 -17.29
N ARG A 67 8.81 -4.18 -16.93
CA ARG A 67 7.86 -3.49 -17.82
C ARG A 67 8.15 -1.99 -17.89
N ILE A 68 8.46 -1.37 -16.77
CA ILE A 68 8.84 0.05 -16.70
C ILE A 68 10.08 0.30 -17.57
N LYS A 69 11.12 -0.53 -17.46
CA LYS A 69 12.34 -0.45 -18.27
C LYS A 69 12.06 -0.57 -19.78
N GLN A 70 11.09 -1.42 -20.18
CA GLN A 70 10.68 -1.53 -21.59
C GLN A 70 9.90 -0.31 -22.09
N LEU A 71 9.15 0.35 -21.22
CA LEU A 71 8.30 1.48 -21.57
C LEU A 71 9.06 2.81 -21.59
N ALA A 72 10.08 2.97 -20.74
CA ALA A 72 10.78 4.23 -20.58
C ALA A 72 11.29 4.84 -21.90
N PRO A 73 11.97 4.08 -22.82
CA PRO A 73 12.38 4.62 -24.11
C PRO A 73 11.21 5.05 -25.02
N ILE A 74 10.09 4.34 -24.94
CA ILE A 74 8.88 4.67 -25.70
C ILE A 74 8.29 5.98 -25.18
N ILE A 75 8.15 6.11 -23.87
CA ILE A 75 7.63 7.31 -23.20
C ILE A 75 8.49 8.52 -23.52
N ARG A 76 9.81 8.40 -23.38
CA ARG A 76 10.74 9.49 -23.68
C ARG A 76 10.66 9.94 -25.14
N LYS A 77 10.48 8.98 -26.07
CA LYS A 77 10.30 9.31 -27.48
C LYS A 77 8.99 10.05 -27.78
N CYS A 78 7.90 9.71 -27.07
CA CYS A 78 6.59 10.34 -27.23
C CYS A 78 6.50 11.71 -26.54
N ALA A 79 7.22 11.91 -25.42
CA ALA A 79 7.24 13.14 -24.63
C ALA A 79 8.70 13.59 -24.40
N PRO A 80 9.43 14.03 -25.46
CA PRO A 80 10.86 14.30 -25.38
C PRO A 80 11.24 15.46 -24.46
N ASN A 81 10.37 16.42 -24.28
CA ASN A 81 10.59 17.62 -23.48
C ASN A 81 10.03 17.52 -22.05
N ALA A 82 9.22 16.50 -21.75
CA ALA A 82 8.63 16.31 -20.44
C ALA A 82 9.70 15.95 -19.40
N ILE A 83 9.51 16.41 -18.17
CA ILE A 83 10.28 15.89 -17.04
C ILE A 83 9.72 14.51 -16.70
N PHE A 84 10.57 13.48 -16.81
CA PHE A 84 10.17 12.10 -16.59
C PHE A 84 10.58 11.64 -15.20
N ILE A 85 9.61 11.51 -14.30
CA ILE A 85 9.78 11.16 -12.90
C ILE A 85 9.36 9.73 -12.62
N GLY A 86 10.22 8.98 -11.93
CA GLY A 86 9.88 7.67 -11.35
C GLY A 86 9.54 7.76 -9.87
N GLY A 87 8.72 6.84 -9.35
CA GLY A 87 8.40 6.79 -7.92
C GLY A 87 7.75 5.48 -7.49
N GLY A 88 7.64 5.29 -6.16
CA GLY A 88 7.06 4.11 -5.55
C GLY A 88 8.08 3.04 -5.14
N GLY A 89 7.60 1.90 -4.62
CA GLY A 89 8.47 0.90 -3.98
C GLY A 89 9.56 0.30 -4.87
N TRP A 90 9.38 0.29 -6.20
CA TRP A 90 10.38 -0.26 -7.13
C TRP A 90 11.65 0.59 -7.26
N SER A 91 11.57 1.87 -6.96
CA SER A 91 12.66 2.85 -7.18
C SER A 91 13.18 3.49 -5.90
N SER A 92 12.42 3.43 -4.80
CA SER A 92 12.81 4.09 -3.55
C SER A 92 13.99 3.41 -2.84
N TYR A 93 14.22 2.11 -3.06
CA TYR A 93 15.30 1.38 -2.39
C TYR A 93 16.69 1.70 -2.93
N ASN A 94 16.84 1.84 -4.26
CA ASN A 94 18.10 2.08 -4.94
C ASN A 94 17.87 3.10 -6.07
N PRO A 95 17.53 4.36 -5.75
CA PRO A 95 17.09 5.34 -6.75
C PRO A 95 18.20 5.73 -7.73
N ASP A 96 19.46 5.78 -7.31
CA ASP A 96 20.62 6.03 -8.15
C ASP A 96 20.87 4.88 -9.14
N GLU A 97 20.81 3.64 -8.68
CA GLU A 97 20.93 2.46 -9.54
C GLU A 97 19.79 2.42 -10.58
N ILE A 98 18.58 2.76 -10.17
CA ILE A 98 17.43 2.84 -11.08
C ILE A 98 17.65 3.93 -12.14
N LEU A 99 18.12 5.11 -11.75
CA LEU A 99 18.47 6.16 -12.71
C LEU A 99 19.59 5.72 -13.66
N GLN A 100 20.57 4.95 -13.18
CA GLN A 100 21.61 4.39 -14.03
C GLN A 100 21.07 3.37 -15.04
N LEU A 101 20.15 2.49 -14.59
CA LEU A 101 19.59 1.40 -15.39
C LEU A 101 18.49 1.83 -16.36
N ILE A 102 17.86 3.00 -16.11
CA ILE A 102 16.80 3.60 -16.93
C ILE A 102 17.18 5.06 -17.22
N PRO A 103 18.06 5.29 -18.22
CA PRO A 103 18.61 6.61 -18.52
C PRO A 103 17.58 7.63 -19.01
N GLU A 104 16.39 7.17 -19.38
CA GLU A 104 15.28 8.03 -19.82
C GLU A 104 14.62 8.79 -18.67
N LEU A 105 14.77 8.33 -17.42
CA LEU A 105 14.29 9.03 -16.24
C LEU A 105 15.19 10.22 -15.89
N ASP A 106 14.60 11.35 -15.57
CA ASP A 106 15.32 12.54 -15.11
C ASP A 106 15.58 12.49 -13.60
N LEU A 107 14.59 11.99 -12.85
CA LEU A 107 14.66 11.94 -11.39
C LEU A 107 13.72 10.85 -10.80
N ILE A 108 13.99 10.52 -9.53
CA ILE A 108 13.17 9.60 -8.73
C ILE A 108 12.62 10.33 -7.50
N CYS A 109 11.33 10.14 -7.25
CA CYS A 109 10.70 10.48 -5.97
C CYS A 109 10.87 9.30 -5.00
N ILE A 110 11.39 9.57 -3.80
CA ILE A 110 11.73 8.59 -2.77
C ILE A 110 10.68 8.62 -1.66
N GLY A 111 10.21 7.46 -1.24
CA GLY A 111 9.28 7.32 -0.10
C GLY A 111 7.86 7.82 -0.40
N GLU A 112 7.25 8.51 0.55
CA GLU A 112 5.92 9.13 0.40
C GLU A 112 6.02 10.32 -0.55
N GLY A 113 5.25 10.26 -1.63
CA GLY A 113 5.41 11.18 -2.76
C GLY A 113 4.55 12.43 -2.73
N GLU A 114 3.57 12.53 -1.86
CA GLU A 114 2.54 13.55 -1.91
C GLU A 114 3.11 14.97 -1.76
N ASP A 115 3.83 15.24 -0.68
CA ASP A 115 4.46 16.55 -0.43
C ASP A 115 5.61 16.80 -1.40
N THR A 116 6.41 15.77 -1.67
CA THR A 116 7.51 15.86 -2.64
C THR A 116 6.99 16.23 -4.02
N PHE A 117 5.92 15.59 -4.49
CA PHE A 117 5.33 15.87 -5.78
C PHE A 117 4.68 17.27 -5.81
N ALA A 118 4.04 17.67 -4.72
CA ALA A 118 3.42 19.00 -4.61
C ALA A 118 4.46 20.11 -4.75
N GLU A 119 5.59 20.02 -4.05
CA GLU A 119 6.69 20.98 -4.13
C GLU A 119 7.40 20.92 -5.49
N PHE A 120 7.63 19.71 -6.01
CA PHE A 120 8.21 19.48 -7.34
C PHE A 120 7.35 20.17 -8.43
N TYR A 121 6.04 19.96 -8.38
CA TYR A 121 5.11 20.59 -9.32
C TYR A 121 5.17 22.12 -9.24
N ASP A 122 5.27 22.69 -8.04
CA ASP A 122 5.40 24.15 -7.87
C ASP A 122 6.66 24.69 -8.54
N GLU A 123 7.79 23.98 -8.47
CA GLU A 123 9.02 24.41 -9.16
C GLU A 123 8.90 24.29 -10.68
N VAL A 124 8.26 23.25 -11.20
CA VAL A 124 7.98 23.12 -12.63
C VAL A 124 7.07 24.26 -13.11
N SER A 125 6.01 24.55 -12.37
CA SER A 125 5.03 25.61 -12.71
C SER A 125 5.64 27.00 -12.73
N LYS A 126 6.66 27.27 -11.88
CA LYS A 126 7.42 28.52 -11.89
C LYS A 126 8.43 28.61 -13.05
N GLY A 127 8.70 27.50 -13.72
CA GLY A 127 9.72 27.40 -14.76
C GLY A 127 11.17 27.45 -14.24
N THR A 128 11.37 27.40 -12.92
CA THR A 128 12.70 27.49 -12.29
C THR A 128 13.48 26.22 -12.39
N LYS A 129 12.82 25.06 -12.33
CA LYS A 129 13.41 23.70 -12.29
C LYS A 129 14.50 23.52 -11.22
N ASP A 130 14.38 24.27 -10.10
CA ASP A 130 15.32 24.23 -8.98
C ASP A 130 14.92 23.08 -8.03
N PHE A 131 15.09 21.84 -8.52
CA PHE A 131 14.65 20.65 -7.80
C PHE A 131 15.54 20.30 -6.61
N GLU A 132 16.70 20.94 -6.46
CA GLU A 132 17.56 20.75 -5.29
C GLU A 132 16.91 21.24 -3.99
N LYS A 133 15.94 22.11 -4.08
CA LYS A 133 15.16 22.62 -2.93
C LYS A 133 14.02 21.70 -2.49
N VAL A 134 13.70 20.72 -3.33
CA VAL A 134 12.61 19.76 -3.06
C VAL A 134 13.17 18.53 -2.38
N ASN A 135 12.86 18.32 -1.11
CA ASN A 135 13.29 17.14 -0.39
C ASN A 135 12.62 15.87 -0.93
N GLY A 136 13.29 14.72 -0.81
CA GLY A 136 12.77 13.42 -1.21
C GLY A 136 12.98 13.09 -2.68
N LEU A 137 13.95 13.72 -3.36
CA LEU A 137 14.30 13.42 -4.74
C LEU A 137 15.72 12.83 -4.86
N CYS A 138 15.90 11.99 -5.86
CA CYS A 138 17.20 11.65 -6.43
C CYS A 138 17.25 12.22 -7.85
N LEU A 139 18.19 13.10 -8.08
CA LEU A 139 18.39 13.83 -9.35
C LEU A 139 19.56 13.24 -10.12
N ARG A 140 19.48 13.29 -11.45
CA ARG A 140 20.62 13.00 -12.33
C ARG A 140 21.47 14.25 -12.52
N GLU A 141 22.75 14.16 -12.22
CA GLU A 141 23.76 15.22 -12.46
C GLU A 141 24.88 14.71 -13.37
N GLY A 142 24.71 14.81 -14.69
CA GLY A 142 25.66 14.26 -15.64
C GLY A 142 25.81 12.74 -15.49
N SER A 143 26.99 12.28 -15.05
CA SER A 143 27.27 10.86 -14.76
C SER A 143 27.11 10.49 -13.28
N SER A 144 26.75 11.45 -12.42
CA SER A 144 26.51 11.26 -10.97
C SER A 144 25.04 11.42 -10.62
N PHE A 145 24.72 11.20 -9.34
CA PHE A 145 23.37 11.33 -8.80
C PHE A 145 23.44 12.15 -7.52
N LYS A 146 22.41 12.96 -7.28
CA LYS A 146 22.30 13.81 -6.11
C LYS A 146 21.01 13.56 -5.36
N PHE A 147 21.12 13.30 -4.08
CA PHE A 147 19.98 13.25 -3.15
C PHE A 147 19.72 14.64 -2.58
N THR A 148 18.47 15.09 -2.65
CA THR A 148 18.10 16.45 -2.22
C THR A 148 17.83 16.58 -0.71
N GLY A 149 17.80 15.46 -0.01
CA GLY A 149 17.57 15.41 1.45
C GLY A 149 16.34 14.58 1.82
N PRO A 150 16.23 14.18 3.09
CA PRO A 150 15.12 13.37 3.57
C PRO A 150 13.80 14.12 3.55
N ARG A 151 12.72 13.39 3.29
CA ARG A 151 11.35 13.87 3.45
C ARG A 151 10.76 13.32 4.76
N ALA A 152 10.22 14.19 5.61
CA ALA A 152 9.45 13.75 6.76
C ALA A 152 8.20 12.99 6.32
N LEU A 153 7.82 11.97 7.09
CA LEU A 153 6.57 11.24 6.84
C LEU A 153 5.38 12.17 7.09
N ILE A 154 4.33 12.05 6.29
CA ILE A 154 3.09 12.81 6.46
C ILE A 154 2.49 12.48 7.83
N SER A 155 2.46 13.44 8.75
CA SER A 155 1.97 13.23 10.12
C SER A 155 0.44 13.27 10.21
N ASP A 156 -0.21 14.10 9.40
CA ASP A 156 -1.67 14.25 9.34
C ASP A 156 -2.21 13.72 8.00
N LEU A 157 -2.66 12.47 8.00
CA LEU A 157 -3.20 11.82 6.81
C LEU A 157 -4.56 12.38 6.35
N ASN A 158 -5.22 13.24 7.16
CA ASN A 158 -6.44 13.93 6.71
C ASN A 158 -6.17 14.96 5.61
N GLN A 159 -4.92 15.39 5.44
CA GLN A 159 -4.52 16.31 4.38
C GLN A 159 -4.31 15.63 3.02
N VAL A 160 -4.19 14.30 3.01
CA VAL A 160 -4.04 13.53 1.78
C VAL A 160 -5.38 13.50 1.04
N PRO A 161 -5.48 13.97 -0.21
CA PRO A 161 -6.76 13.95 -0.92
C PRO A 161 -7.19 12.51 -1.25
N TYR A 162 -8.50 12.31 -1.40
CA TYR A 162 -8.98 11.07 -2.01
C TYR A 162 -8.47 10.94 -3.45
N PRO A 163 -8.24 9.71 -3.93
CA PRO A 163 -7.82 9.51 -5.31
C PRO A 163 -8.77 10.20 -6.31
N ALA A 164 -8.23 10.76 -7.38
CA ALA A 164 -8.98 11.33 -8.48
C ALA A 164 -9.71 10.23 -9.28
N TYR A 165 -10.71 9.60 -8.66
CA TYR A 165 -11.44 8.45 -9.22
C TYR A 165 -11.99 8.69 -10.62
N HIS A 166 -12.37 9.94 -10.94
CA HIS A 166 -12.93 10.34 -12.22
C HIS A 166 -11.97 10.23 -13.40
N LEU A 167 -10.66 10.14 -13.15
CA LEU A 167 -9.63 9.94 -14.17
C LEU A 167 -9.43 8.47 -14.56
N PHE A 168 -10.11 7.54 -13.89
CA PHE A 168 -9.99 6.11 -14.14
C PHE A 168 -11.24 5.51 -14.77
N GLU A 169 -11.07 4.35 -15.40
CA GLU A 169 -12.20 3.51 -15.83
C GLU A 169 -12.81 2.78 -14.61
N THR A 170 -13.54 3.53 -13.78
CA THR A 170 -14.06 3.08 -12.48
C THR A 170 -14.87 1.78 -12.57
N ASP A 171 -15.66 1.59 -13.64
CA ASP A 171 -16.49 0.39 -13.83
C ASP A 171 -15.67 -0.89 -13.95
N ILE A 172 -14.50 -0.83 -14.58
CA ILE A 172 -13.58 -1.98 -14.66
C ILE A 172 -13.06 -2.32 -13.27
N TYR A 173 -12.63 -1.31 -12.53
CA TYR A 173 -12.12 -1.53 -11.17
C TYR A 173 -13.19 -2.09 -10.25
N PHE A 174 -14.35 -1.46 -10.18
CA PHE A 174 -15.41 -1.91 -9.27
C PHE A 174 -15.99 -3.29 -9.63
N LYS A 175 -15.91 -3.69 -10.88
CA LYS A 175 -16.33 -5.03 -11.32
C LYS A 175 -15.29 -6.11 -11.02
N TYR A 176 -13.99 -5.79 -11.17
CA TYR A 176 -12.90 -6.78 -11.09
C TYR A 176 -11.97 -6.56 -9.90
N SER A 177 -12.29 -5.60 -9.02
CA SER A 177 -11.54 -5.32 -7.79
C SER A 177 -11.59 -6.50 -6.85
N SER A 178 -10.49 -6.74 -6.16
CA SER A 178 -10.24 -7.68 -5.09
C SER A 178 -10.71 -9.13 -5.31
N VAL A 179 -10.06 -10.05 -4.61
CA VAL A 179 -10.53 -11.43 -4.49
C VAL A 179 -11.72 -11.42 -3.55
N PRO A 180 -12.86 -12.05 -3.89
CA PRO A 180 -13.98 -12.18 -2.98
C PRO A 180 -13.63 -13.19 -1.87
N TRP A 181 -13.39 -12.68 -0.68
CA TRP A 181 -13.03 -13.48 0.49
C TRP A 181 -14.24 -13.91 1.33
N SER A 182 -15.42 -13.31 1.11
CA SER A 182 -16.67 -13.65 1.77
C SER A 182 -17.80 -13.78 0.75
N LEU A 183 -18.92 -14.39 1.18
CA LEU A 183 -20.12 -14.52 0.34
C LEU A 183 -20.65 -13.14 -0.04
N GLU A 184 -20.64 -12.18 0.87
CA GLU A 184 -21.06 -10.81 0.65
C GLU A 184 -20.18 -10.14 -0.39
N SER A 185 -18.84 -10.29 -0.29
CA SER A 185 -17.91 -9.75 -1.29
C SER A 185 -18.07 -10.43 -2.65
N PHE A 186 -18.40 -11.72 -2.68
CA PHE A 186 -18.67 -12.43 -3.93
C PHE A 186 -19.96 -11.94 -4.60
N ASN A 187 -21.02 -11.71 -3.81
CA ASN A 187 -22.33 -11.27 -4.30
C ASN A 187 -22.40 -9.77 -4.57
N SER A 188 -21.40 -8.99 -4.14
CA SER A 188 -21.34 -7.56 -4.38
C SER A 188 -21.29 -7.24 -5.88
N LYS A 189 -22.00 -6.20 -6.27
CA LYS A 189 -22.04 -5.73 -7.67
C LYS A 189 -20.89 -4.79 -7.97
N ARG A 190 -20.48 -3.98 -6.98
CA ARG A 190 -19.45 -2.93 -7.16
C ARG A 190 -18.56 -2.87 -5.93
N ARG A 191 -17.40 -3.49 -6.04
CA ARG A 191 -16.40 -3.55 -4.97
C ARG A 191 -15.35 -2.48 -5.15
N ALA A 192 -14.98 -1.79 -4.07
CA ALA A 192 -13.83 -0.91 -4.04
C ALA A 192 -12.77 -1.42 -3.07
N SER A 193 -11.51 -1.14 -3.36
CA SER A 193 -10.44 -1.22 -2.35
C SER A 193 -10.13 0.19 -1.86
N VAL A 194 -9.73 0.32 -0.60
CA VAL A 194 -9.27 1.58 0.01
C VAL A 194 -8.04 1.32 0.86
N VAL A 195 -7.21 2.34 1.00
CA VAL A 195 -6.05 2.36 1.89
C VAL A 195 -6.07 3.67 2.65
N TRP A 196 -6.14 3.60 3.96
CA TRP A 196 -6.13 4.78 4.84
C TRP A 196 -4.91 4.78 5.77
N GLU A 197 -4.50 3.61 6.26
CA GLU A 197 -3.31 3.46 7.09
C GLU A 197 -2.02 3.64 6.30
N ARG A 198 -0.99 4.15 6.94
CA ARG A 198 0.39 4.19 6.45
C ARG A 198 1.31 3.63 7.51
N GLY A 199 2.09 2.62 7.13
CA GLY A 199 3.01 1.93 8.03
C GLY A 199 2.35 0.83 8.85
N CYS A 200 3.17 0.04 9.54
CA CYS A 200 2.72 -1.08 10.36
C CYS A 200 3.58 -1.17 11.63
N PRO A 201 2.99 -1.38 12.83
CA PRO A 201 3.75 -1.47 14.08
C PRO A 201 4.46 -2.81 14.28
N ARG A 202 4.47 -3.71 13.27
CA ARG A 202 5.12 -5.02 13.33
C ARG A 202 6.50 -5.00 12.69
N GLY A 203 7.42 -5.78 13.26
CA GLY A 203 8.82 -5.86 12.83
C GLY A 203 9.13 -7.06 11.93
N CYS A 204 8.18 -7.54 11.12
CA CYS A 204 8.34 -8.73 10.27
C CYS A 204 9.58 -8.64 9.39
N THR A 205 10.47 -9.62 9.47
CA THR A 205 11.76 -9.63 8.77
C THR A 205 11.65 -9.71 7.26
N PHE A 206 10.57 -10.33 6.76
CA PHE A 206 10.29 -10.52 5.33
C PHE A 206 9.54 -9.35 4.69
N CYS A 207 9.03 -8.41 5.51
CA CYS A 207 8.17 -7.35 5.03
C CYS A 207 8.96 -6.18 4.44
N SER A 208 8.65 -5.81 3.21
CA SER A 208 9.29 -4.70 2.51
C SER A 208 9.06 -3.33 3.19
N HIS A 209 7.96 -3.15 3.92
CA HIS A 209 7.73 -1.91 4.68
C HIS A 209 8.84 -1.62 5.70
N ASN A 210 9.31 -2.65 6.39
CA ASN A 210 10.41 -2.52 7.34
C ASN A 210 11.75 -2.28 6.63
N GLY A 211 11.92 -2.81 5.42
CA GLY A 211 13.08 -2.57 4.57
C GLY A 211 13.17 -1.11 4.15
N MET A 212 12.08 -0.51 3.67
CA MET A 212 12.04 0.88 3.22
C MET A 212 12.47 1.87 4.30
N SER A 213 12.09 1.62 5.55
CA SER A 213 12.44 2.51 6.65
C SER A 213 13.88 2.35 7.16
N ARG A 214 14.50 1.18 6.96
CA ARG A 214 15.81 0.84 7.53
C ARG A 214 17.01 1.15 6.62
N ILE A 215 16.86 0.89 5.33
CA ILE A 215 17.95 1.03 4.36
C ILE A 215 18.06 2.48 3.86
N ASP A 216 16.92 3.13 3.63
CA ASP A 216 16.87 4.36 2.86
C ASP A 216 17.40 5.58 3.60
N LEU A 217 17.10 5.70 4.90
CA LEU A 217 17.51 6.88 5.64
C LEU A 217 18.99 6.86 6.04
N GLN A 218 19.56 5.68 6.34
CA GLN A 218 20.97 5.58 6.72
C GLN A 218 21.91 5.50 5.52
N ASN A 219 21.54 4.74 4.48
CA ASN A 219 22.41 4.54 3.32
C ASN A 219 22.29 5.66 2.29
N ILE A 220 21.11 6.27 2.14
CA ILE A 220 20.86 7.36 1.19
C ILE A 220 21.37 8.69 1.73
N TYR A 221 21.22 8.95 3.04
CA TYR A 221 21.52 10.25 3.63
C TYR A 221 22.81 10.29 4.48
N GLY A 222 23.52 9.17 4.63
CA GLY A 222 24.73 9.07 5.45
C GLY A 222 24.51 9.28 6.94
N GLU A 223 25.50 8.91 7.78
CA GLU A 223 25.42 9.08 9.24
C GLU A 223 25.49 10.56 9.70
N GLY A 224 25.81 11.50 8.81
CA GLY A 224 26.15 12.89 9.13
C GLY A 224 25.02 13.92 9.08
N ASP A 225 23.88 13.64 8.46
CA ASP A 225 22.85 14.65 8.18
C ASP A 225 21.56 14.47 9.02
N ARG A 226 21.72 14.18 10.30
CA ARG A 226 20.63 14.23 11.28
C ARG A 226 20.41 15.67 11.69
N ARG A 227 19.42 16.34 11.11
CA ARG A 227 18.94 17.62 11.62
C ARG A 227 18.34 17.39 13.01
N GLU A 228 18.87 18.11 14.03
CA GLU A 228 18.27 18.16 15.37
C GLU A 228 16.79 18.56 15.25
N GLY A 229 15.88 17.67 15.63
CA GLY A 229 14.45 17.94 15.69
C GLY A 229 13.55 16.89 15.06
N GLU A 230 13.99 16.10 14.11
CA GLU A 230 13.19 15.00 13.55
C GLU A 230 13.44 13.71 14.36
N LYS A 231 12.57 13.45 15.32
CA LYS A 231 12.58 12.18 16.07
C LYS A 231 12.16 11.04 15.14
N LEU A 232 13.15 10.37 14.56
CA LEU A 232 12.98 8.96 14.21
C LEU A 232 12.72 8.22 15.51
N VAL A 233 11.52 7.70 15.70
CA VAL A 233 11.16 6.96 16.92
C VAL A 233 11.92 5.64 16.90
N ARG A 234 13.03 5.58 17.64
CA ARG A 234 13.66 4.30 17.96
C ARG A 234 12.74 3.56 18.93
N VAL A 235 12.35 2.36 18.56
CA VAL A 235 11.49 1.51 19.39
C VAL A 235 12.30 0.76 20.48
N SER A 236 13.62 0.65 20.34
CA SER A 236 14.51 0.12 21.38
C SER A 236 15.99 0.51 21.19
N ASP A 237 16.75 0.59 22.31
CA ASP A 237 18.20 0.89 22.33
C ASP A 237 19.08 -0.37 22.27
N LYS A 238 18.59 -1.50 21.75
CA LYS A 238 19.36 -2.76 21.68
C LYS A 238 19.97 -2.95 20.29
N GLU A 239 21.13 -3.60 20.23
CA GLU A 239 21.91 -3.90 19.01
C GLU A 239 21.14 -4.63 17.88
N ASN A 240 19.91 -5.09 18.14
CA ASN A 240 18.98 -5.72 17.19
C ASN A 240 17.75 -4.83 16.93
N ASP A 241 17.89 -3.51 16.90
CA ASP A 241 16.79 -2.59 16.65
C ASP A 241 16.15 -2.84 15.27
N THR A 242 14.99 -3.45 15.26
CA THR A 242 14.10 -3.43 14.10
C THR A 242 13.47 -2.05 14.03
N PHE A 243 13.88 -1.25 13.06
CA PHE A 243 13.23 0.01 12.77
C PHE A 243 11.81 -0.29 12.27
N GLN A 244 10.81 0.22 12.95
CA GLN A 244 9.40 0.06 12.57
C GLN A 244 8.91 1.40 12.04
N MET A 245 8.27 1.35 10.86
CA MET A 245 7.59 2.53 10.33
C MET A 245 6.41 2.85 11.26
N PRO A 246 6.30 4.08 11.82
CA PRO A 246 5.18 4.41 12.68
C PRO A 246 3.87 4.25 11.92
N ALA A 247 2.96 3.47 12.47
CA ALA A 247 1.64 3.33 11.91
C ALA A 247 0.84 4.62 12.15
N ARG A 248 0.26 5.17 11.10
CA ARG A 248 -0.50 6.42 11.09
C ARG A 248 -1.85 6.21 10.42
N TRP A 249 -2.87 6.83 10.95
CA TRP A 249 -4.24 6.78 10.43
C TRP A 249 -4.77 8.19 10.26
N PRO A 250 -5.62 8.45 9.26
CA PRO A 250 -6.46 9.63 9.28
C PRO A 250 -7.48 9.51 10.41
N THR A 251 -8.31 10.50 10.63
CA THR A 251 -9.46 10.37 11.53
C THR A 251 -10.47 9.33 10.98
N ALA A 252 -11.24 8.72 11.86
CA ALA A 252 -12.32 7.82 11.45
C ALA A 252 -13.34 8.54 10.55
N GLU A 253 -13.60 9.82 10.79
CA GLU A 253 -14.46 10.66 9.97
C GLU A 253 -13.98 10.74 8.52
N TYR A 254 -12.67 10.97 8.28
CA TYR A 254 -12.09 10.94 6.93
C TYR A 254 -12.39 9.62 6.21
N ALA A 255 -12.22 8.49 6.90
CA ALA A 255 -12.50 7.17 6.33
C ALA A 255 -13.99 6.99 6.01
N ILE A 256 -14.88 7.41 6.91
CA ILE A 256 -16.34 7.37 6.73
C ILE A 256 -16.77 8.23 5.53
N ASP A 257 -16.23 9.42 5.38
CA ASP A 257 -16.56 10.30 4.26
C ASP A 257 -16.08 9.72 2.92
N ASN A 258 -14.94 9.02 2.90
CA ASN A 258 -14.51 8.28 1.72
C ASN A 258 -15.47 7.13 1.37
N VAL A 259 -15.98 6.40 2.38
CA VAL A 259 -17.00 5.36 2.16
C VAL A 259 -18.29 5.96 1.57
N LYS A 260 -18.78 7.07 2.14
CA LYS A 260 -19.94 7.79 1.62
C LYS A 260 -19.73 8.24 0.17
N LEU A 261 -18.57 8.82 -0.13
CA LEU A 261 -18.20 9.22 -1.50
C LEU A 261 -18.30 8.03 -2.47
N LEU A 262 -17.74 6.88 -2.11
CA LEU A 262 -17.75 5.68 -2.95
C LEU A 262 -19.16 5.12 -3.11
N ARG A 263 -19.96 5.07 -2.05
CA ARG A 263 -21.36 4.66 -2.09
C ARG A 263 -22.20 5.59 -2.97
N ASP A 264 -22.13 6.89 -2.72
CA ASP A 264 -23.09 7.87 -3.28
C ASP A 264 -22.76 8.23 -4.74
N LYS A 265 -21.47 8.37 -5.08
CA LYS A 265 -21.07 8.69 -6.45
C LYS A 265 -20.88 7.48 -7.35
N PHE A 266 -20.48 6.33 -6.80
CA PHE A 266 -20.08 5.18 -7.59
C PHE A 266 -20.90 3.94 -7.33
N ASN A 267 -21.92 4.01 -6.44
CA ASN A 267 -22.80 2.90 -6.05
C ASN A 267 -22.00 1.67 -5.56
N VAL A 268 -20.90 1.90 -4.84
CA VAL A 268 -20.11 0.83 -4.21
C VAL A 268 -20.93 0.23 -3.07
N ASP A 269 -21.04 -1.09 -3.05
CA ASP A 269 -21.79 -1.88 -2.05
C ASP A 269 -20.88 -2.79 -1.21
N PHE A 270 -19.58 -2.82 -1.51
CA PHE A 270 -18.57 -3.54 -0.76
C PHE A 270 -17.22 -2.85 -0.78
N ILE A 271 -16.55 -2.79 0.38
CA ILE A 271 -15.20 -2.21 0.49
C ILE A 271 -14.23 -3.24 1.06
N THR A 272 -13.08 -3.41 0.39
CA THR A 272 -11.91 -4.07 0.96
C THR A 272 -10.97 -3.00 1.49
N ILE A 273 -10.80 -2.94 2.80
CA ILE A 273 -9.81 -2.07 3.45
C ILE A 273 -8.47 -2.81 3.39
N VAL A 274 -7.54 -2.30 2.58
CA VAL A 274 -6.23 -2.93 2.30
C VAL A 274 -5.15 -2.28 3.16
N ASP A 275 -5.54 -1.80 4.32
CA ASP A 275 -4.62 -1.29 5.33
C ASP A 275 -3.71 -2.42 5.82
N GLU A 276 -2.49 -2.08 6.20
CA GLU A 276 -1.49 -3.06 6.61
C GLU A 276 -1.91 -3.85 7.86
N ASN A 277 -2.62 -3.20 8.81
CA ASN A 277 -3.04 -3.83 10.04
C ASN A 277 -4.13 -3.04 10.79
N MET A 278 -5.34 -3.03 10.27
CA MET A 278 -6.46 -2.29 10.88
C MET A 278 -6.70 -2.66 12.36
N THR A 279 -6.44 -3.92 12.73
CA THR A 279 -6.70 -4.40 14.11
C THR A 279 -5.67 -3.92 15.12
N SER A 280 -4.54 -3.33 14.70
CA SER A 280 -3.48 -2.87 15.60
C SER A 280 -3.87 -1.63 16.40
N ASN A 281 -4.75 -0.77 15.87
CA ASN A 281 -5.24 0.43 16.54
C ASN A 281 -6.71 0.27 16.99
N LYS A 282 -6.91 -0.40 18.12
CA LYS A 282 -8.26 -0.64 18.64
C LYS A 282 -9.08 0.63 18.78
N LYS A 283 -8.47 1.72 19.26
CA LYS A 283 -9.21 2.98 19.48
C LYS A 283 -9.79 3.52 18.17
N TRP A 284 -8.97 3.57 17.14
CA TRP A 284 -9.40 4.02 15.82
C TRP A 284 -10.44 3.08 15.22
N THR A 285 -10.24 1.76 15.34
CA THR A 285 -11.17 0.76 14.83
C THR A 285 -12.53 0.83 15.53
N ASP A 286 -12.56 1.01 16.87
CA ASP A 286 -13.80 1.18 17.63
C ASP A 286 -14.55 2.45 17.19
N GLU A 287 -13.84 3.56 16.98
CA GLU A 287 -14.40 4.83 16.52
C GLU A 287 -14.96 4.71 15.11
N PHE A 288 -14.20 4.14 14.18
CA PHE A 288 -14.66 3.86 12.81
C PHE A 288 -15.89 2.98 12.80
N CYS A 289 -15.90 1.86 13.54
CA CYS A 289 -17.05 0.94 13.60
C CYS A 289 -18.29 1.61 14.22
N LYS A 290 -18.10 2.45 15.24
CA LYS A 290 -19.20 3.22 15.82
C LYS A 290 -19.80 4.18 14.80
N MET A 291 -18.98 4.99 14.14
CA MET A 291 -19.45 5.95 13.13
C MET A 291 -20.09 5.24 11.93
N TYR A 292 -19.55 4.09 11.52
CA TYR A 292 -20.09 3.28 10.42
C TYR A 292 -21.52 2.82 10.68
N ARG A 293 -21.82 2.43 11.93
CA ARG A 293 -23.17 2.07 12.35
C ARG A 293 -24.09 3.30 12.48
N ASP A 294 -23.60 4.35 13.15
CA ASP A 294 -24.39 5.58 13.41
C ASP A 294 -24.84 6.24 12.10
N GLU A 295 -24.03 6.13 11.03
CA GLU A 295 -24.35 6.62 9.68
C GLU A 295 -25.17 5.62 8.82
N GLY A 296 -25.56 4.47 9.38
CA GLY A 296 -26.34 3.43 8.68
C GLY A 296 -25.59 2.77 7.52
N LEU A 297 -24.25 2.90 7.46
CA LEU A 297 -23.44 2.33 6.39
C LEU A 297 -23.40 0.81 6.44
N SER A 298 -23.49 0.21 7.63
CA SER A 298 -23.50 -1.24 7.83
C SER A 298 -24.63 -1.96 7.07
N GLU A 299 -25.71 -1.26 6.74
CA GLU A 299 -26.84 -1.81 5.98
C GLU A 299 -26.63 -1.71 4.45
N THR A 300 -25.80 -0.78 4.00
CA THR A 300 -25.68 -0.45 2.57
C THR A 300 -24.36 -0.83 1.95
N VAL A 301 -23.28 -0.82 2.74
CA VAL A 301 -21.91 -1.15 2.30
C VAL A 301 -21.30 -2.15 3.27
N LYS A 302 -21.07 -3.37 2.84
CA LYS A 302 -20.31 -4.35 3.63
C LYS A 302 -18.81 -4.16 3.40
N TRP A 303 -18.00 -4.69 4.30
CA TRP A 303 -16.55 -4.54 4.18
C TRP A 303 -15.76 -5.71 4.74
N GLY A 304 -14.49 -5.77 4.38
CA GLY A 304 -13.53 -6.71 4.93
C GLY A 304 -12.15 -6.08 4.99
N THR A 305 -11.24 -6.65 5.78
CA THR A 305 -9.92 -6.07 6.03
C THR A 305 -8.85 -7.10 6.32
N LEU A 306 -7.62 -6.59 6.53
CA LEU A 306 -6.49 -7.34 7.05
C LEU A 306 -6.28 -7.01 8.54
N GLY A 307 -5.79 -7.99 9.29
CA GLY A 307 -5.50 -7.84 10.72
C GLY A 307 -4.36 -8.76 11.17
N ASP A 308 -4.01 -8.66 12.43
CA ASP A 308 -3.01 -9.52 13.03
C ASP A 308 -3.52 -10.30 14.24
N ALA A 309 -3.01 -11.51 14.40
CA ALA A 309 -3.43 -12.42 15.46
C ALA A 309 -3.18 -11.87 16.87
N PRO A 310 -2.02 -11.27 17.20
CA PRO A 310 -1.81 -10.73 18.54
C PRO A 310 -2.83 -9.68 18.96
N SER A 311 -3.23 -8.79 18.07
CA SER A 311 -4.21 -7.73 18.39
C SER A 311 -5.58 -8.30 18.74
N VAL A 312 -6.06 -9.26 17.94
CA VAL A 312 -7.35 -9.94 18.19
C VAL A 312 -7.27 -10.86 19.42
N ALA A 313 -6.16 -11.58 19.61
CA ALA A 313 -5.99 -12.44 20.78
C ALA A 313 -6.01 -11.67 22.10
N VAL A 314 -5.48 -10.44 22.12
CA VAL A 314 -5.48 -9.57 23.31
C VAL A 314 -6.86 -8.92 23.54
N LYS A 315 -7.56 -8.56 22.46
CA LYS A 315 -8.85 -7.85 22.49
C LYS A 315 -9.89 -8.54 21.63
N PRO A 316 -10.37 -9.73 22.02
CA PRO A 316 -11.29 -10.53 21.21
C PRO A 316 -12.64 -9.85 20.94
N GLU A 317 -13.08 -8.96 21.84
CA GLU A 317 -14.31 -8.16 21.68
C GLU A 317 -14.29 -7.25 20.43
N LEU A 318 -13.10 -6.93 19.90
CA LEU A 318 -12.94 -6.13 18.69
C LEU A 318 -13.63 -6.79 17.48
N VAL A 319 -13.58 -8.12 17.40
CA VAL A 319 -14.19 -8.89 16.32
C VAL A 319 -15.70 -8.64 16.26
N GLN A 320 -16.38 -8.70 17.41
CA GLN A 320 -17.83 -8.45 17.45
C GLN A 320 -18.16 -7.01 17.09
N THR A 321 -17.37 -6.04 17.57
CA THR A 321 -17.50 -4.63 17.19
C THR A 321 -17.42 -4.43 15.68
N MET A 322 -16.51 -5.12 15.00
CA MET A 322 -16.34 -5.07 13.56
C MET A 322 -17.50 -5.75 12.82
N VAL A 323 -17.95 -6.91 13.30
CA VAL A 323 -19.12 -7.62 12.76
C VAL A 323 -20.37 -6.74 12.80
N ASP A 324 -20.64 -6.11 13.94
CA ASP A 324 -21.80 -5.22 14.13
C ASP A 324 -21.76 -4.00 13.19
N ALA A 325 -20.56 -3.61 12.78
CA ALA A 325 -20.34 -2.53 11.79
C ALA A 325 -20.35 -3.02 10.32
N GLY A 326 -20.69 -4.28 10.06
CA GLY A 326 -20.82 -4.81 8.70
C GLY A 326 -19.57 -5.45 8.13
N CYS A 327 -18.53 -5.72 8.95
CA CYS A 327 -17.38 -6.52 8.57
C CYS A 327 -17.81 -7.96 8.27
N THR A 328 -17.30 -8.54 7.17
CA THR A 328 -17.68 -9.89 6.74
C THR A 328 -16.50 -10.86 6.69
N TYR A 329 -15.27 -10.34 6.70
CA TYR A 329 -14.05 -11.13 6.84
C TYR A 329 -12.90 -10.29 7.41
N ILE A 330 -11.99 -10.99 8.08
CA ILE A 330 -10.66 -10.45 8.43
C ILE A 330 -9.64 -11.47 7.95
N SER A 331 -8.65 -11.03 7.16
CA SER A 331 -7.54 -11.87 6.69
C SER A 331 -6.35 -11.70 7.61
N PHE A 332 -5.73 -12.81 8.02
CA PHE A 332 -4.62 -12.85 8.96
C PHE A 332 -3.38 -13.50 8.34
N GLY A 333 -2.24 -12.84 8.42
CA GLY A 333 -0.96 -13.46 8.19
C GLY A 333 -0.54 -14.27 9.43
N PHE A 334 -0.73 -15.59 9.42
CA PHE A 334 -0.26 -16.47 10.50
C PHE A 334 1.19 -16.87 10.30
N GLU A 335 1.62 -16.95 9.06
CA GLU A 335 2.94 -17.23 8.55
C GLU A 335 3.45 -18.64 8.92
N SER A 336 3.49 -19.01 10.19
CA SER A 336 3.86 -20.33 10.69
C SER A 336 3.13 -20.63 12.01
N ALA A 337 2.96 -21.91 12.36
CA ALA A 337 2.49 -22.33 13.68
C ALA A 337 3.62 -22.93 14.55
N SER A 338 4.87 -22.95 14.06
CA SER A 338 6.04 -23.21 14.89
C SER A 338 6.48 -21.94 15.62
N ASP A 339 6.44 -21.94 16.95
CA ASP A 339 6.91 -20.82 17.76
C ASP A 339 8.40 -20.52 17.52
N LYS A 340 9.20 -21.52 17.15
CA LYS A 340 10.59 -21.31 16.74
C LYS A 340 10.65 -20.42 15.49
N VAL A 341 9.98 -20.79 14.41
CA VAL A 341 9.96 -20.02 13.14
C VAL A 341 9.38 -18.64 13.35
N LEU A 342 8.29 -18.52 14.12
CA LEU A 342 7.67 -17.23 14.44
C LEU A 342 8.63 -16.27 15.15
N ASN A 343 9.51 -16.78 16.03
CA ASN A 343 10.43 -15.94 16.81
C ASN A 343 11.78 -15.73 16.11
N THR A 344 12.30 -16.73 15.37
CA THR A 344 13.62 -16.60 14.73
C THR A 344 13.56 -15.97 13.35
N ASP A 345 12.58 -16.36 12.53
CA ASP A 345 12.52 -15.99 11.13
C ASP A 345 11.51 -14.87 10.86
N ILE A 346 10.31 -14.98 11.43
CA ILE A 346 9.19 -14.07 11.13
C ILE A 346 9.25 -12.77 11.94
N GLN A 347 9.49 -12.85 13.26
CA GLN A 347 9.62 -11.73 14.20
C GLN A 347 8.42 -10.75 14.20
N LYS A 348 7.22 -11.25 13.95
CA LYS A 348 5.97 -10.47 13.92
C LYS A 348 5.41 -10.17 15.33
N GLY A 349 6.02 -10.76 16.37
CA GLY A 349 5.52 -10.67 17.76
C GLY A 349 4.27 -11.52 18.00
N GLN A 350 4.10 -12.61 17.27
CA GLN A 350 3.00 -13.56 17.43
C GLN A 350 3.51 -14.93 17.90
N THR A 351 2.63 -15.71 18.52
CA THR A 351 2.90 -17.07 18.98
C THR A 351 1.78 -18.00 18.53
N ARG A 352 2.01 -19.31 18.53
CA ARG A 352 0.97 -20.32 18.26
C ARG A 352 -0.28 -20.12 19.14
N ALA A 353 -0.09 -19.72 20.40
CA ALA A 353 -1.21 -19.42 21.30
C ALA A 353 -2.05 -18.22 20.83
N HIS A 354 -1.42 -17.17 20.30
CA HIS A 354 -2.14 -16.06 19.69
C HIS A 354 -2.96 -16.52 18.48
N LEU A 355 -2.40 -17.38 17.61
CA LEU A 355 -3.07 -17.89 16.43
C LEU A 355 -4.32 -18.70 16.83
N GLN A 356 -4.18 -19.63 17.80
CA GLN A 356 -5.32 -20.43 18.26
C GLN A 356 -6.42 -19.58 18.85
N LYS A 357 -6.08 -18.65 19.75
CA LYS A 357 -7.07 -17.78 20.38
C LYS A 357 -7.79 -16.88 19.37
N THR A 358 -7.07 -16.42 18.34
CA THR A 358 -7.68 -15.63 17.25
C THR A 358 -8.65 -16.49 16.45
N LEU A 359 -8.27 -17.71 16.07
CA LEU A 359 -9.17 -18.63 15.37
C LEU A 359 -10.43 -18.94 16.19
N ASP A 360 -10.27 -19.23 17.48
CA ASP A 360 -11.41 -19.51 18.36
C ASP A 360 -12.36 -18.31 18.43
N THR A 361 -11.81 -17.10 18.49
CA THR A 361 -12.59 -15.85 18.48
C THR A 361 -13.35 -15.65 17.16
N ILE A 362 -12.67 -15.85 16.01
CA ILE A 362 -13.32 -15.71 14.70
C ILE A 362 -14.39 -16.79 14.49
N LYS A 363 -14.12 -18.05 14.85
CA LYS A 363 -15.08 -19.15 14.75
C LYS A 363 -16.31 -18.96 15.64
N ALA A 364 -16.18 -18.24 16.75
CA ALA A 364 -17.31 -17.88 17.61
C ALA A 364 -18.15 -16.71 17.04
N SER A 365 -17.69 -16.05 16.00
CA SER A 365 -18.38 -14.96 15.29
C SER A 365 -19.04 -15.46 14.00
N THR A 366 -19.61 -14.54 13.22
CA THR A 366 -20.12 -14.82 11.87
C THR A 366 -19.06 -14.70 10.78
N LEU A 367 -17.82 -14.32 11.13
CA LEU A 367 -16.75 -14.15 10.17
C LEU A 367 -16.16 -15.49 9.74
N LYS A 368 -15.71 -15.55 8.49
CA LYS A 368 -14.90 -16.66 8.00
C LYS A 368 -13.42 -16.39 8.34
N PRO A 369 -12.70 -17.34 8.95
CA PRO A 369 -11.27 -17.23 9.15
C PRO A 369 -10.53 -17.35 7.81
N ILE A 370 -9.76 -16.34 7.45
CA ILE A 370 -8.88 -16.32 6.28
C ILE A 370 -7.47 -16.18 6.79
N THR A 371 -6.62 -17.17 6.51
CA THR A 371 -5.26 -17.19 7.03
C THR A 371 -4.25 -17.48 5.93
N THR A 372 -3.05 -16.89 6.04
CA THR A 372 -1.94 -17.18 5.16
C THR A 372 -0.79 -17.81 5.94
N PHE A 373 -0.09 -18.74 5.29
CA PHE A 373 1.10 -19.40 5.83
C PHE A 373 2.25 -19.27 4.83
N MET A 374 3.46 -19.13 5.36
CA MET A 374 4.70 -19.12 4.59
C MET A 374 5.45 -20.42 4.85
N ILE A 375 6.07 -20.98 3.83
CA ILE A 375 6.95 -22.13 3.91
C ILE A 375 8.30 -21.84 3.28
N GLY A 376 9.36 -22.49 3.78
CA GLY A 376 10.71 -22.27 3.28
C GLY A 376 11.42 -21.11 3.96
N ASN A 377 11.08 -20.80 5.21
CA ASN A 377 11.80 -19.82 6.02
C ASN A 377 13.24 -20.28 6.28
N ALA A 378 14.16 -19.33 6.54
CA ALA A 378 15.60 -19.58 6.55
C ALA A 378 16.07 -20.69 7.53
N HIS A 379 15.44 -20.78 8.71
CA HIS A 379 15.79 -21.77 9.73
C HIS A 379 14.68 -22.82 9.95
N GLU A 380 13.69 -22.84 9.07
CA GLU A 380 12.59 -23.80 9.10
C GLU A 380 13.09 -25.19 8.70
N ASN A 381 12.73 -26.18 9.47
CA ASN A 381 12.98 -27.59 9.13
C ASN A 381 11.66 -28.36 8.94
N ILE A 382 11.74 -29.64 8.65
CA ILE A 382 10.57 -30.46 8.38
C ILE A 382 9.64 -30.58 9.60
N ASP A 383 10.17 -30.58 10.81
CA ASP A 383 9.37 -30.70 12.03
C ASP A 383 8.58 -29.39 12.25
N ASP A 384 9.19 -28.22 12.03
CA ASP A 384 8.54 -26.90 12.06
C ASP A 384 7.39 -26.81 11.03
N LEU A 385 7.62 -27.35 9.83
CA LEU A 385 6.60 -27.41 8.78
C LEU A 385 5.46 -28.34 9.18
N MET A 386 5.78 -29.50 9.78
CA MET A 386 4.76 -30.43 10.27
C MET A 386 3.94 -29.84 11.41
N GLU A 387 4.53 -29.06 12.33
CA GLU A 387 3.79 -28.31 13.34
C GLU A 387 2.77 -27.35 12.72
N THR A 388 3.15 -26.67 11.64
CA THR A 388 2.25 -25.76 10.91
C THR A 388 1.13 -26.52 10.21
N LEU A 389 1.44 -27.64 9.58
CA LEU A 389 0.47 -28.50 8.91
C LEU A 389 -0.51 -29.14 9.92
N ASP A 390 0.00 -29.64 11.05
CA ASP A 390 -0.83 -30.22 12.10
C ASP A 390 -1.78 -29.18 12.71
N PHE A 391 -1.28 -27.95 12.93
CA PHE A 391 -2.11 -26.84 13.39
C PHE A 391 -3.24 -26.55 12.42
N TRP A 392 -2.96 -26.53 11.12
CA TRP A 392 -3.96 -26.32 10.09
C TRP A 392 -5.01 -27.45 10.06
N ILE A 393 -4.56 -28.72 10.10
CA ILE A 393 -5.44 -29.89 10.11
C ILE A 393 -6.33 -29.90 11.35
N GLN A 394 -5.79 -29.63 12.53
CA GLN A 394 -6.52 -29.63 13.80
C GLN A 394 -7.59 -28.53 13.86
N ASN A 395 -7.35 -27.42 13.19
CA ASN A 395 -8.29 -26.31 13.14
C ASN A 395 -9.36 -26.41 12.04
N GLY A 396 -9.29 -27.46 11.20
CA GLY A 396 -10.32 -27.88 10.26
C GLY A 396 -10.24 -27.21 8.90
N ALA A 397 -10.99 -27.77 7.95
CA ALA A 397 -11.09 -27.29 6.56
C ALA A 397 -11.76 -25.91 6.39
N GLU A 398 -12.11 -25.24 7.49
CA GLU A 398 -12.69 -23.89 7.50
C GLU A 398 -11.63 -22.80 7.35
N ILE A 399 -10.35 -23.17 7.40
CA ILE A 399 -9.23 -22.26 7.16
C ILE A 399 -8.83 -22.41 5.70
N ASP A 400 -8.94 -21.35 4.91
CA ASP A 400 -8.37 -21.33 3.55
C ASP A 400 -6.88 -20.91 3.65
N PRO A 401 -5.92 -21.85 3.64
CA PRO A 401 -4.52 -21.47 3.71
C PRO A 401 -4.09 -20.88 2.36
N PHE A 402 -3.54 -19.70 2.40
CA PHE A 402 -2.72 -19.19 1.30
C PHE A 402 -1.28 -19.62 1.59
N ILE A 403 -0.68 -20.36 0.69
CA ILE A 403 0.74 -20.71 0.76
C ILE A 403 1.47 -19.70 -0.13
N CYS A 404 2.33 -18.89 0.47
CA CYS A 404 3.16 -17.93 -0.26
C CYS A 404 4.50 -18.55 -0.60
#